data_e2830f4661684c3f430ca880ca38579a
#
_entry.id   e2830f4661684c3f430ca880ca38579a
#
_cell.length_a   1.000
_cell.length_b   1.000
_cell.length_c   1.000
_cell.angle_alpha   90.00
_cell.angle_beta   90.00
_cell.angle_gamma   90.00
#
_symmetry.space_group_name_H-M   'P 1'
#
loop_
_entity.id
_entity.type
_entity.pdbx_description
1 polymer ?
#
loop_
_entity_poly.entity_id
_entity_poly.type
_entity_poly.pdbx_seq_one_letter_code
_entity_poly.pdbx_strand_id
1 'polypeptide(L)'
;VDVKTVPIDASDPSETREVVRAFLSSNKGVDGIMALGPLGAIPIVSLLKDIDPQKKISMATFDFTPEIIDGIMDGHIVFALDQQQYLQGYLPIVLMDLYITNKNTPAYKKLETGPSIINIENAQDVLALSKKGSR
;
A
#
# COMPACT_ATOMS: atom_id res chain seq x y z
N VAL A 1 11.97 -0.66 -19.22
CA VAL A 1 11.77 -1.26 -17.87
C VAL A 1 11.44 -2.73 -18.10
N ASP A 2 12.19 -3.62 -17.45
CA ASP A 2 11.89 -5.06 -17.43
C ASP A 2 11.09 -5.36 -16.13
N VAL A 3 9.89 -5.91 -16.28
CA VAL A 3 9.01 -6.21 -15.15
C VAL A 3 8.84 -7.72 -15.03
N LYS A 4 9.12 -8.24 -13.84
CA LYS A 4 8.94 -9.67 -13.50
C LYS A 4 7.91 -9.80 -12.39
N THR A 5 6.93 -10.68 -12.58
CA THR A 5 5.95 -10.99 -11.55
C THR A 5 6.45 -12.14 -10.70
N VAL A 6 6.44 -11.96 -9.39
CA VAL A 6 6.81 -12.98 -8.40
C VAL A 6 5.56 -13.33 -7.60
N PRO A 7 4.96 -14.50 -7.84
CA PRO A 7 3.81 -14.95 -7.06
C PRO A 7 4.24 -15.28 -5.62
N ILE A 8 3.45 -14.84 -4.65
CA ILE A 8 3.66 -15.08 -3.22
C ILE A 8 2.35 -15.56 -2.59
N ASP A 9 2.44 -16.34 -1.53
CA ASP A 9 1.30 -16.54 -0.63
C ASP A 9 1.30 -15.44 0.43
N ALA A 10 0.44 -14.43 0.24
CA ALA A 10 0.35 -13.30 1.16
C ALA A 10 -0.22 -13.69 2.54
N SER A 11 -0.76 -14.89 2.72
CA SER A 11 -1.21 -15.41 4.02
C SER A 11 -0.05 -15.99 4.85
N ASP A 12 1.10 -16.28 4.22
CA ASP A 12 2.32 -16.74 4.89
C ASP A 12 3.47 -15.71 4.74
N PRO A 13 3.68 -14.85 5.75
CA PRO A 13 4.76 -13.87 5.74
C PRO A 13 6.17 -14.50 5.65
N SER A 14 6.36 -15.70 6.20
CA SER A 14 7.65 -16.40 6.17
C SER A 14 7.94 -16.91 4.76
N GLU A 15 6.97 -17.54 4.11
CA GLU A 15 7.09 -17.98 2.73
C GLU A 15 7.33 -16.78 1.79
N THR A 16 6.56 -15.68 1.97
CA THR A 16 6.77 -14.44 1.20
C THR A 16 8.22 -13.96 1.29
N ARG A 17 8.81 -13.93 2.49
CA ARG A 17 10.22 -13.53 2.68
C ARG A 17 11.19 -14.47 1.95
N GLU A 18 11.00 -15.77 2.06
CA GLU A 18 11.88 -16.77 1.43
C GLU A 18 11.81 -16.70 -0.09
N VAL A 19 10.60 -16.63 -0.67
CA VAL A 19 10.39 -16.49 -2.12
C VAL A 19 11.06 -15.23 -2.66
N VAL A 20 10.84 -14.08 -2.02
CA VAL A 20 11.44 -12.82 -2.47
C VAL A 20 12.95 -12.82 -2.25
N ARG A 21 13.46 -13.38 -1.16
CA ARG A 21 14.91 -13.54 -0.92
C ARG A 21 15.55 -14.38 -2.02
N ALA A 22 14.97 -15.52 -2.35
CA ALA A 22 15.47 -16.41 -3.41
C ALA A 22 15.47 -15.70 -4.77
N PHE A 23 14.40 -14.98 -5.09
CA PHE A 23 14.30 -14.19 -6.31
C PHE A 23 15.41 -13.13 -6.41
N LEU A 24 15.59 -12.32 -5.37
CA LEU A 24 16.62 -11.27 -5.34
C LEU A 24 18.04 -11.84 -5.38
N SER A 25 18.25 -13.02 -4.78
CA SER A 25 19.54 -13.72 -4.83
C SER A 25 19.91 -14.13 -6.25
N SER A 26 18.93 -14.55 -7.03
CA SER A 26 19.09 -15.01 -8.42
C SER A 26 19.04 -13.87 -9.46
N ASN A 27 18.54 -12.69 -9.08
CA ASN A 27 18.35 -11.54 -9.98
C ASN A 27 19.00 -10.28 -9.39
N LYS A 28 20.30 -10.13 -9.61
CA LYS A 28 21.13 -9.06 -8.99
C LYS A 28 20.89 -7.65 -9.50
N GLY A 29 20.08 -7.45 -10.53
CA GLY A 29 19.82 -6.14 -11.14
C GLY A 29 18.40 -5.62 -10.82
N VAL A 30 17.80 -6.02 -9.70
CA VAL A 30 16.48 -5.50 -9.28
C VAL A 30 16.66 -4.12 -8.66
N ASP A 31 16.08 -3.10 -9.29
CA ASP A 31 16.12 -1.71 -8.83
C ASP A 31 14.87 -1.32 -8.01
N GLY A 32 13.77 -2.07 -8.18
CA GLY A 32 12.52 -1.74 -7.49
C GLY A 32 11.58 -2.92 -7.30
N ILE A 33 10.73 -2.81 -6.32
CA ILE A 33 9.68 -3.77 -5.98
C ILE A 33 8.35 -3.03 -5.81
N MET A 34 7.30 -3.54 -6.47
CA MET A 34 5.93 -3.10 -6.23
C MET A 34 5.16 -4.24 -5.57
N ALA A 35 4.77 -4.05 -4.32
CA ALA A 35 3.89 -4.99 -3.63
C ALA A 35 2.42 -4.58 -3.84
N LEU A 36 1.54 -5.55 -4.07
CA LEU A 36 0.14 -5.29 -4.40
C LEU A 36 -0.77 -5.22 -3.15
N GLY A 37 -0.21 -4.83 -2.02
CA GLY A 37 -0.95 -4.61 -0.77
C GLY A 37 -0.13 -4.91 0.48
N PRO A 38 -0.64 -4.54 1.68
CA PRO A 38 0.10 -4.61 2.94
C PRO A 38 0.56 -6.02 3.32
N LEU A 39 -0.25 -7.05 3.06
CA LEU A 39 0.10 -8.43 3.41
C LEU A 39 1.39 -8.91 2.75
N GLY A 40 1.62 -8.51 1.49
CA GLY A 40 2.90 -8.77 0.82
C GLY A 40 3.97 -7.74 1.19
N ALA A 41 3.60 -6.48 1.34
CA ALA A 41 4.56 -5.40 1.56
C ALA A 41 5.28 -5.49 2.91
N ILE A 42 4.57 -5.83 3.99
CA ILE A 42 5.14 -5.90 5.34
C ILE A 42 6.30 -6.91 5.44
N PRO A 43 6.15 -8.17 5.02
CA PRO A 43 7.25 -9.11 5.05
C PRO A 43 8.39 -8.72 4.09
N ILE A 44 8.08 -8.09 2.94
CA ILE A 44 9.10 -7.65 1.99
C ILE A 44 9.92 -6.49 2.56
N VAL A 45 9.30 -5.46 3.13
CA VAL A 45 10.05 -4.35 3.74
C VAL A 45 10.89 -4.83 4.92
N SER A 46 10.38 -5.76 5.72
CA SER A 46 11.17 -6.40 6.78
C SER A 46 12.38 -7.14 6.22
N LEU A 47 12.22 -7.85 5.10
CA LEU A 47 13.35 -8.49 4.42
C LEU A 47 14.37 -7.47 3.91
N LEU A 48 13.92 -6.39 3.27
CA LEU A 48 14.81 -5.35 2.73
C LEU A 48 15.63 -4.66 3.82
N LYS A 49 15.06 -4.45 5.01
CA LYS A 49 15.81 -3.93 6.17
C LYS A 49 17.00 -4.82 6.54
N ASP A 50 16.88 -6.14 6.37
CA ASP A 50 17.95 -7.08 6.66
C ASP A 50 19.00 -7.17 5.55
N ILE A 51 18.59 -7.19 4.28
CA ILE A 51 19.49 -7.50 3.16
C ILE A 51 19.94 -6.29 2.34
N ASP A 52 19.20 -5.18 2.43
CA ASP A 52 19.51 -3.92 1.71
C ASP A 52 19.42 -2.69 2.64
N PRO A 53 20.28 -2.62 3.70
CA PRO A 53 20.27 -1.49 4.62
C PRO A 53 20.67 -0.16 3.96
N GLN A 54 21.26 -0.21 2.77
CA GLN A 54 21.63 0.97 1.97
C GLN A 54 20.48 1.47 1.08
N LYS A 55 19.33 0.79 1.10
CA LYS A 55 18.11 1.18 0.37
C LYS A 55 18.33 1.37 -1.14
N LYS A 56 19.09 0.46 -1.74
CA LYS A 56 19.32 0.45 -3.19
C LYS A 56 18.14 0.00 -4.00
N ILE A 57 17.29 -0.85 -3.39
CA ILE A 57 16.06 -1.36 -3.98
C ILE A 57 14.92 -0.45 -3.53
N SER A 58 14.35 0.31 -4.45
CA SER A 58 13.18 1.16 -4.20
C SER A 58 11.93 0.29 -4.05
N MET A 59 11.19 0.47 -2.96
CA MET A 59 9.93 -0.26 -2.77
C MET A 59 8.73 0.69 -2.80
N ALA A 60 7.64 0.23 -3.40
CA ALA A 60 6.33 0.87 -3.32
C ALA A 60 5.24 -0.18 -3.07
N THR A 61 4.07 0.27 -2.64
CA THR A 61 2.95 -0.63 -2.37
C THR A 61 1.60 0.01 -2.66
N PHE A 62 0.54 -0.80 -2.73
CA PHE A 62 -0.84 -0.34 -2.59
C PHE A 62 -1.24 -0.40 -1.12
N ASP A 63 -2.10 0.53 -0.73
CA ASP A 63 -2.66 0.68 0.60
C ASP A 63 -1.58 0.85 1.68
N PHE A 64 -2.00 1.15 2.89
CA PHE A 64 -1.07 1.35 3.98
C PHE A 64 -1.62 0.85 5.32
N THR A 65 -0.70 0.56 6.21
CA THR A 65 -0.89 0.28 7.63
C THR A 65 0.13 1.11 8.40
N PRO A 66 0.07 1.17 9.74
CA PRO A 66 1.13 1.82 10.51
C PRO A 66 2.53 1.33 10.15
N GLU A 67 2.72 0.03 9.89
CA GLU A 67 4.01 -0.56 9.53
C GLU A 67 4.50 -0.09 8.15
N ILE A 68 3.58 0.10 7.19
CA ILE A 68 3.92 0.66 5.88
C ILE A 68 4.33 2.12 6.02
N ILE A 69 3.61 2.90 6.85
CA ILE A 69 3.96 4.29 7.11
C ILE A 69 5.34 4.38 7.78
N ASP A 70 5.63 3.51 8.74
CA ASP A 70 6.96 3.42 9.35
C ASP A 70 8.04 3.10 8.30
N GLY A 71 7.74 2.21 7.34
CA GLY A 71 8.62 1.91 6.21
C GLY A 71 8.82 3.09 5.25
N ILE A 72 7.83 3.97 5.09
CA ILE A 72 7.97 5.22 4.33
C ILE A 72 8.86 6.20 5.10
N MET A 73 8.61 6.37 6.39
CA MET A 73 9.35 7.31 7.23
C MET A 73 10.82 6.92 7.39
N ASP A 74 11.13 5.64 7.41
CA ASP A 74 12.51 5.15 7.46
C ASP A 74 13.17 5.04 6.06
N GLY A 75 12.40 5.29 4.99
CA GLY A 75 12.88 5.39 3.61
C GLY A 75 13.11 4.06 2.88
N HIS A 76 12.62 2.92 3.39
CA HIS A 76 12.59 1.65 2.66
C HIS A 76 11.43 1.58 1.67
N ILE A 77 10.34 2.29 1.93
CA ILE A 77 9.22 2.45 1.03
C ILE A 77 9.19 3.89 0.51
N VAL A 78 9.19 4.06 -0.80
CA VAL A 78 9.17 5.38 -1.45
C VAL A 78 7.78 5.99 -1.36
N PHE A 79 6.75 5.19 -1.63
CA PHE A 79 5.36 5.62 -1.53
C PHE A 79 4.40 4.43 -1.39
N ALA A 80 3.20 4.74 -0.91
CA ALA A 80 2.04 3.85 -0.96
C ALA A 80 0.91 4.53 -1.76
N LEU A 81 0.22 3.76 -2.60
CA LEU A 81 -0.98 4.19 -3.32
C LEU A 81 -2.20 3.92 -2.45
N ASP A 82 -2.77 4.97 -1.87
CA ASP A 82 -3.95 4.90 -1.01
C ASP A 82 -5.22 4.96 -1.86
N GLN A 83 -6.02 3.91 -1.83
CA GLN A 83 -7.33 3.83 -2.49
C GLN A 83 -8.42 4.54 -1.67
N GLN A 84 -8.10 5.01 -0.48
CA GLN A 84 -9.02 5.67 0.46
C GLN A 84 -10.22 4.77 0.85
N GLN A 85 -9.94 3.59 1.38
CA GLN A 85 -10.94 2.57 1.72
C GLN A 85 -12.03 3.10 2.64
N TYR A 86 -11.71 4.02 3.55
CA TYR A 86 -12.70 4.67 4.41
C TYR A 86 -13.76 5.39 3.57
N LEU A 87 -13.36 6.17 2.55
CA LEU A 87 -14.29 6.83 1.64
C LEU A 87 -15.10 5.82 0.82
N GLN A 88 -14.47 4.72 0.39
CA GLN A 88 -15.17 3.65 -0.35
C GLN A 88 -16.28 3.00 0.47
N GLY A 89 -16.11 2.92 1.79
CA GLY A 89 -17.17 2.45 2.69
C GLY A 89 -18.18 3.53 3.05
N TYR A 90 -17.72 4.75 3.33
CA TYR A 90 -18.55 5.84 3.83
C TYR A 90 -19.48 6.44 2.76
N LEU A 91 -18.95 6.78 1.59
CA LEU A 91 -19.72 7.46 0.55
C LEU A 91 -20.93 6.68 0.06
N PRO A 92 -20.88 5.36 -0.20
CA PRO A 92 -22.06 4.60 -0.60
C PRO A 92 -23.18 4.65 0.42
N ILE A 93 -22.88 4.62 1.73
CA ILE A 93 -23.89 4.70 2.79
C ILE A 93 -24.58 6.05 2.75
N VAL A 94 -23.82 7.15 2.68
CA VAL A 94 -24.38 8.51 2.58
C VAL A 94 -25.21 8.68 1.33
N LEU A 95 -24.74 8.19 0.19
CA LEU A 95 -25.47 8.29 -1.08
C LEU A 95 -26.74 7.47 -1.08
N MET A 96 -26.74 6.27 -0.48
CA MET A 96 -27.95 5.46 -0.32
C MET A 96 -28.98 6.14 0.58
N ASP A 97 -28.53 6.70 1.71
CA ASP A 97 -29.43 7.44 2.60
C ASP A 97 -30.09 8.62 1.87
N LEU A 98 -29.31 9.45 1.21
CA LEU A 98 -29.81 10.59 0.44
C LEU A 98 -30.75 10.16 -0.70
N TYR A 99 -30.48 9.03 -1.34
CA TYR A 99 -31.38 8.50 -2.37
C TYR A 99 -32.72 8.01 -1.78
N ILE A 100 -32.68 7.30 -0.68
CA ILE A 100 -33.89 6.75 -0.04
C ILE A 100 -34.76 7.88 0.52
N THR A 101 -34.16 8.80 1.24
CA THR A 101 -34.88 9.87 1.98
C THR A 101 -35.28 11.03 1.09
N ASN A 102 -34.39 11.50 0.22
CA ASN A 102 -34.55 12.74 -0.55
C ASN A 102 -34.64 12.54 -2.06
N LYS A 103 -34.51 11.29 -2.55
CA LYS A 103 -34.42 10.97 -3.98
C LYS A 103 -33.25 11.67 -4.71
N ASN A 104 -32.23 12.08 -3.97
CA ASN A 104 -31.02 12.64 -4.55
C ASN A 104 -30.23 11.58 -5.32
N THR A 105 -29.69 11.96 -6.47
CA THR A 105 -28.80 11.09 -7.28
C THR A 105 -27.55 11.88 -7.67
N PRO A 106 -26.37 11.24 -7.63
CA PRO A 106 -25.15 11.86 -8.15
C PRO A 106 -25.28 12.15 -9.64
N ALA A 107 -24.71 13.26 -10.10
CA ALA A 107 -24.67 13.61 -11.51
C ALA A 107 -23.85 12.60 -12.34
N TYR A 108 -22.83 12.02 -11.73
CA TYR A 108 -21.96 11.04 -12.34
C TYR A 108 -22.17 9.64 -11.74
N LYS A 109 -22.09 8.62 -12.60
CA LYS A 109 -22.24 7.22 -12.21
C LYS A 109 -21.00 6.66 -11.47
N LYS A 110 -19.87 7.37 -11.53
CA LYS A 110 -18.60 6.97 -10.94
C LYS A 110 -18.08 8.08 -10.06
N LEU A 111 -17.80 7.76 -8.80
CA LEU A 111 -17.07 8.61 -7.87
C LEU A 111 -15.72 7.96 -7.61
N GLU A 112 -14.64 8.67 -7.89
CA GLU A 112 -13.30 8.19 -7.65
C GLU A 112 -12.86 8.56 -6.24
N THR A 113 -12.31 7.61 -5.50
CA THR A 113 -11.80 7.80 -4.15
C THR A 113 -10.29 7.84 -4.09
N GLY A 114 -9.61 7.60 -5.21
CA GLY A 114 -8.15 7.59 -5.31
C GLY A 114 -7.69 7.52 -6.75
N PRO A 115 -6.38 7.32 -6.96
CA PRO A 115 -5.37 7.11 -5.92
C PRO A 115 -4.92 8.41 -5.23
N SER A 116 -4.61 8.32 -3.94
CA SER A 116 -3.83 9.32 -3.20
C SER A 116 -2.43 8.75 -2.95
N ILE A 117 -1.40 9.56 -3.06
CA ILE A 117 -0.03 9.11 -2.84
C ILE A 117 0.39 9.46 -1.41
N ILE A 118 0.77 8.44 -0.63
CA ILE A 118 1.37 8.61 0.67
C ILE A 118 2.87 8.42 0.53
N ASN A 119 3.63 9.45 0.88
CA ASN A 119 5.09 9.48 0.82
C ASN A 119 5.66 10.17 2.06
N ILE A 120 6.97 10.40 2.08
CA ILE A 120 7.65 11.01 3.23
C ILE A 120 7.11 12.40 3.59
N GLU A 121 6.51 13.13 2.66
CA GLU A 121 6.02 14.49 2.88
C GLU A 121 4.72 14.53 3.69
N ASN A 122 3.89 13.46 3.59
CA ASN A 122 2.55 13.42 4.21
C ASN A 122 2.29 12.18 5.09
N ALA A 123 3.23 11.24 5.18
CA ALA A 123 3.08 10.01 5.95
C ALA A 123 2.77 10.28 7.43
N GLN A 124 3.40 11.30 8.03
CA GLN A 124 3.18 11.66 9.42
C GLN A 124 1.74 12.12 9.69
N ASP A 125 1.15 12.89 8.77
CA ASP A 125 -0.20 13.41 8.91
C ASP A 125 -1.26 12.31 8.89
N VAL A 126 -1.02 11.25 8.10
CA VAL A 126 -1.97 10.13 7.99
C VAL A 126 -1.79 9.06 9.05
N LEU A 127 -0.65 9.00 9.73
CA LEU A 127 -0.34 7.97 10.73
C LEU A 127 -1.38 7.93 11.87
N ALA A 128 -1.73 9.09 12.42
CA ALA A 128 -2.70 9.18 13.51
C ALA A 128 -4.12 8.79 13.06
N LEU A 129 -4.47 9.10 11.82
CA LEU A 129 -5.77 8.76 11.22
C LEU A 129 -5.85 7.27 10.88
N SER A 130 -4.76 6.68 10.39
CA SER A 130 -4.64 5.25 10.15
C SER A 130 -4.86 4.44 11.42
N LYS A 131 -4.22 4.83 12.54
CA LYS A 131 -4.41 4.18 13.85
C LYS A 131 -5.85 4.27 14.37
N LYS A 132 -6.61 5.28 13.96
CA LYS A 132 -8.03 5.45 14.30
C LYS A 132 -8.97 4.71 13.34
N GLY A 133 -8.47 4.13 12.26
CA GLY A 133 -9.28 3.51 11.22
C GLY A 133 -10.17 4.50 10.46
N SER A 134 -9.79 5.79 10.43
CA SER A 134 -10.53 6.84 9.72
C SER A 134 -9.91 7.23 8.38
N ARG A 135 -8.87 6.49 8.02
CA ARG A 135 -8.24 6.57 6.71
C ARG A 135 -7.60 5.24 6.33
#